data_2305fd4010665edd702e5e52753c4cb1
#
_entry.id   2305fd4010665edd702e5e52753c4cb1
#
_cell.length_a   1.000
_cell.length_b   1.000
_cell.length_c   1.000
_cell.angle_alpha   90.00
_cell.angle_beta   90.00
_cell.angle_gamma   90.00
#
_symmetry.space_group_name_H-M   'P 1'
#
loop_
_entity.id
_entity.type
_entity.pdbx_description
1 polymer ?
#
loop_
_entity_poly.entity_id
_entity_poly.type
_entity_poly.pdbx_seq_one_letter_code
_entity_poly.pdbx_strand_id
1 'polypeptide(L)'
;MPDVGSIGRRWQDREPAIIPSHLFNNYRSNIYTKSLERGSEYLEAVRCLALMPSMVDVIEDRILRDRLCAWIGTYIDAINAELQACLEMCHACFHAPERRSIQILAAPLASRFGLDGSCNIESDPVTILIDVGRVAPSDWLKLVAHEYAHAHLGSPGHDRRFLAILEHLCLGLGMQPPSFSSEISVTEMAARLQNWPDCRSLPDPLAFWMGKQ
;
A
#
# COMPACT_ATOMS: atom_id res chain seq x y z
N MET A 1 -24.94 -10.07 -1.71
CA MET A 1 -23.74 -9.48 -2.33
C MET A 1 -23.92 -7.97 -2.33
N PRO A 2 -23.12 -7.19 -1.62
CA PRO A 2 -23.21 -5.73 -1.70
C PRO A 2 -22.55 -5.24 -2.99
N ASP A 3 -23.23 -4.29 -3.61
CA ASP A 3 -22.85 -3.64 -4.87
C ASP A 3 -21.58 -2.79 -4.70
N VAL A 4 -20.50 -3.15 -5.38
CA VAL A 4 -19.19 -2.49 -5.34
C VAL A 4 -19.12 -1.27 -6.28
N GLY A 5 -20.23 -0.86 -6.88
CA GLY A 5 -20.29 0.14 -7.97
C GLY A 5 -20.41 1.60 -7.55
N SER A 6 -20.53 1.95 -6.25
CA SER A 6 -20.96 3.31 -5.88
C SER A 6 -19.94 4.19 -5.13
N ILE A 7 -18.71 3.77 -4.93
CA ILE A 7 -17.73 4.49 -4.07
C ILE A 7 -17.08 5.71 -4.75
N GLY A 8 -17.12 5.80 -6.07
CA GLY A 8 -16.38 6.84 -6.82
C GLY A 8 -17.03 8.23 -6.94
N ARG A 9 -18.24 8.49 -6.43
CA ARG A 9 -19.01 9.71 -6.78
C ARG A 9 -19.38 10.66 -5.65
N ARG A 10 -18.79 10.57 -4.46
CA ARG A 10 -19.25 11.38 -3.30
C ARG A 10 -18.41 12.63 -2.98
N TRP A 11 -17.43 13.01 -3.78
CA TRP A 11 -16.49 14.09 -3.46
C TRP A 11 -16.72 15.41 -4.21
N GLN A 12 -17.72 15.50 -5.11
CA GLN A 12 -17.88 16.66 -6.01
C GLN A 12 -18.94 17.69 -5.65
N ASP A 13 -19.84 17.47 -4.69
CA ASP A 13 -20.99 18.35 -4.46
C ASP A 13 -21.02 18.97 -3.04
N ARG A 14 -20.11 19.90 -2.76
CA ARG A 14 -20.34 20.92 -1.72
C ARG A 14 -19.87 22.28 -2.22
N GLU A 15 -20.82 23.17 -2.51
CA GLU A 15 -20.51 24.58 -2.78
C GLU A 15 -19.88 25.22 -1.53
N PRO A 16 -18.73 25.92 -1.66
CA PRO A 16 -18.09 26.60 -0.55
C PRO A 16 -18.77 27.93 -0.23
N ALA A 17 -18.99 28.21 1.06
CA ALA A 17 -19.36 29.52 1.55
C ALA A 17 -18.33 30.56 1.12
N ILE A 18 -18.77 31.76 0.68
CA ILE A 18 -17.91 32.85 0.21
C ILE A 18 -17.14 33.40 1.41
N ILE A 19 -15.86 33.02 1.56
CA ILE A 19 -14.92 33.54 2.54
C ILE A 19 -14.14 34.68 1.89
N PRO A 20 -13.90 35.84 2.56
CA PRO A 20 -13.08 36.91 2.05
C PRO A 20 -11.69 36.43 1.59
N SER A 21 -11.21 36.89 0.43
CA SER A 21 -10.04 36.34 -0.24
C SER A 21 -8.75 36.33 0.60
N HIS A 22 -8.53 37.32 1.47
CA HIS A 22 -7.37 37.38 2.36
C HIS A 22 -7.45 36.36 3.51
N LEU A 23 -8.65 36.11 4.06
CA LEU A 23 -8.87 35.04 5.07
C LEU A 23 -8.76 33.67 4.42
N PHE A 24 -9.24 33.55 3.19
CA PHE A 24 -9.13 32.31 2.42
C PHE A 24 -7.67 31.95 2.09
N ASN A 25 -6.83 32.93 1.74
CA ASN A 25 -5.42 32.71 1.48
C ASN A 25 -4.64 32.31 2.73
N ASN A 26 -4.88 32.98 3.87
CA ASN A 26 -4.26 32.61 5.15
C ASN A 26 -4.72 31.24 5.65
N TYR A 27 -5.99 30.91 5.47
CA TYR A 27 -6.56 29.61 5.83
C TYR A 27 -5.97 28.48 4.96
N ARG A 28 -5.89 28.67 3.64
CA ARG A 28 -5.24 27.72 2.71
C ARG A 28 -3.76 27.51 3.05
N SER A 29 -3.02 28.58 3.31
CA SER A 29 -1.61 28.52 3.68
C SER A 29 -1.42 27.70 4.97
N ASN A 30 -2.26 27.92 5.98
CA ASN A 30 -2.19 27.19 7.27
C ASN A 30 -2.52 25.69 7.08
N ILE A 31 -3.55 25.36 6.28
CA ILE A 31 -3.89 23.95 5.99
C ILE A 31 -2.74 23.28 5.25
N TYR A 32 -2.18 23.93 4.22
CA TYR A 32 -1.07 23.40 3.46
C TYR A 32 0.15 23.12 4.36
N THR A 33 0.52 24.07 5.23
CA THR A 33 1.65 23.91 6.16
C THR A 33 1.41 22.72 7.11
N LYS A 34 0.23 22.60 7.70
CA LYS A 34 -0.12 21.48 8.58
C LYS A 34 -0.07 20.13 7.84
N SER A 35 -0.59 20.08 6.62
CA SER A 35 -0.54 18.84 5.81
C SER A 35 0.89 18.49 5.45
N LEU A 36 1.75 19.47 5.12
CA LEU A 36 3.15 19.26 4.83
C LEU A 36 3.92 18.69 6.02
N GLU A 37 3.75 19.30 7.20
CA GLU A 37 4.35 18.84 8.45
C GLU A 37 3.92 17.40 8.77
N ARG A 38 2.61 17.13 8.75
CA ARG A 38 2.05 15.81 8.99
C ARG A 38 2.57 14.76 8.01
N GLY A 39 2.63 15.09 6.72
CA GLY A 39 3.14 14.14 5.72
C GLY A 39 4.64 13.87 5.86
N SER A 40 5.42 14.87 6.28
CA SER A 40 6.83 14.70 6.60
C SER A 40 7.04 13.78 7.80
N GLU A 41 6.27 13.99 8.88
CA GLU A 41 6.29 13.14 10.07
C GLU A 41 5.87 11.70 9.74
N TYR A 42 4.83 11.53 8.90
CA TYR A 42 4.39 10.23 8.44
C TYR A 42 5.49 9.48 7.67
N LEU A 43 6.12 10.13 6.69
CA LEU A 43 7.20 9.50 5.92
C LEU A 43 8.39 9.11 6.79
N GLU A 44 8.74 9.93 7.76
CA GLU A 44 9.83 9.60 8.69
C GLU A 44 9.46 8.38 9.56
N ALA A 45 8.24 8.31 10.07
CA ALA A 45 7.75 7.17 10.82
C ALA A 45 7.76 5.89 9.98
N VAL A 46 7.28 5.94 8.74
CA VAL A 46 7.25 4.79 7.82
C VAL A 46 8.67 4.33 7.45
N ARG A 47 9.62 5.26 7.30
CA ARG A 47 11.03 4.91 7.06
C ARG A 47 11.64 4.12 8.21
N CYS A 48 11.28 4.45 9.45
CA CYS A 48 11.73 3.70 10.62
C CYS A 48 11.12 2.29 10.69
N LEU A 49 9.97 2.06 10.07
CA LEU A 49 9.27 0.77 10.03
C LEU A 49 9.68 -0.10 8.84
N ALA A 50 10.27 0.49 7.79
CA ALA A 50 10.74 -0.23 6.63
C ALA A 50 11.90 -1.18 6.99
N LEU A 51 12.06 -2.27 6.24
CA LEU A 51 13.19 -3.19 6.40
C LEU A 51 14.54 -2.47 6.28
N MET A 52 14.61 -1.48 5.38
CA MET A 52 15.70 -0.50 5.31
C MET A 52 15.10 0.90 5.10
N PRO A 53 15.51 1.92 5.86
CA PRO A 53 14.98 3.29 5.70
C PRO A 53 15.09 3.83 4.26
N SER A 54 16.11 3.39 3.52
CA SER A 54 16.34 3.77 2.13
C SER A 54 15.35 3.16 1.12
N MET A 55 14.48 2.24 1.55
CA MET A 55 13.40 1.69 0.71
C MET A 55 12.27 2.69 0.51
N VAL A 56 12.02 3.58 1.47
CA VAL A 56 11.03 4.65 1.31
C VAL A 56 11.69 5.80 0.55
N ASP A 57 11.06 6.20 -0.56
CA ASP A 57 11.65 7.18 -1.46
C ASP A 57 11.73 8.57 -0.81
N VAL A 58 12.87 9.20 -0.98
CA VAL A 58 13.12 10.58 -0.56
C VAL A 58 13.44 11.38 -1.80
N ILE A 59 12.48 12.17 -2.23
CA ILE A 59 12.66 13.09 -3.35
C ILE A 59 13.68 14.16 -2.93
N GLU A 60 14.80 14.27 -3.66
CA GLU A 60 15.84 15.28 -3.38
C GLU A 60 15.35 16.71 -3.70
N ASP A 61 14.57 16.86 -4.77
CA ASP A 61 13.96 18.16 -5.11
C ASP A 61 13.00 18.59 -4.01
N ARG A 62 13.32 19.72 -3.38
CA ARG A 62 12.57 20.27 -2.25
C ARG A 62 11.12 20.58 -2.61
N ILE A 63 10.87 21.13 -3.80
CA ILE A 63 9.53 21.55 -4.22
C ILE A 63 8.65 20.32 -4.42
N LEU A 64 9.20 19.28 -5.05
CA LEU A 64 8.48 18.02 -5.26
C LEU A 64 8.24 17.30 -3.95
N ARG A 65 9.22 17.28 -3.05
CA ARG A 65 9.08 16.69 -1.71
C ARG A 65 8.01 17.39 -0.89
N ASP A 66 7.99 18.73 -0.88
CA ASP A 66 6.98 19.50 -0.14
C ASP A 66 5.57 19.21 -0.66
N ARG A 67 5.40 19.06 -1.99
CA ARG A 67 4.12 18.66 -2.60
C ARG A 67 3.71 17.25 -2.20
N LEU A 68 4.64 16.31 -2.27
CA LEU A 68 4.40 14.92 -1.86
C LEU A 68 3.99 14.85 -0.38
N CYS A 69 4.73 15.52 0.51
CA CYS A 69 4.39 15.57 1.93
C CYS A 69 3.02 16.21 2.17
N ALA A 70 2.70 17.32 1.51
CA ALA A 70 1.40 17.95 1.65
C ALA A 70 0.25 17.05 1.18
N TRP A 71 0.44 16.31 0.08
CA TRP A 71 -0.53 15.34 -0.41
C TRP A 71 -0.71 14.18 0.54
N ILE A 72 0.40 13.57 1.00
CA ILE A 72 0.38 12.51 2.01
C ILE A 72 -0.36 12.97 3.26
N GLY A 73 0.01 14.12 3.84
CA GLY A 73 -0.63 14.62 5.06
C GLY A 73 -2.11 14.93 4.91
N THR A 74 -2.61 15.06 3.67
CA THR A 74 -4.02 15.28 3.40
C THR A 74 -4.80 13.96 3.23
N TYR A 75 -4.22 12.96 2.55
CA TYR A 75 -4.97 11.81 2.06
C TYR A 75 -4.57 10.47 2.65
N ILE A 76 -3.46 10.40 3.37
CA ILE A 76 -2.88 9.12 3.79
C ILE A 76 -3.81 8.27 4.67
N ASP A 77 -4.62 8.89 5.53
CA ASP A 77 -5.54 8.13 6.38
C ASP A 77 -6.60 7.38 5.57
N ALA A 78 -7.12 8.03 4.51
CA ALA A 78 -8.12 7.39 3.65
C ALA A 78 -7.49 6.20 2.89
N ILE A 79 -6.25 6.37 2.41
CA ILE A 79 -5.53 5.30 1.71
C ILE A 79 -5.21 4.15 2.66
N ASN A 80 -4.67 4.46 3.84
CA ASN A 80 -4.37 3.43 4.84
C ASN A 80 -5.63 2.70 5.30
N ALA A 81 -6.79 3.38 5.36
CA ALA A 81 -8.06 2.73 5.69
C ALA A 81 -8.49 1.71 4.61
N GLU A 82 -8.24 1.99 3.32
CA GLU A 82 -8.51 1.04 2.24
C GLU A 82 -7.55 -0.17 2.30
N LEU A 83 -6.26 0.08 2.56
CA LEU A 83 -5.30 -1.01 2.76
C LEU A 83 -5.62 -1.84 4.00
N GLN A 84 -6.04 -1.19 5.08
CA GLN A 84 -6.48 -1.89 6.30
C GLN A 84 -7.69 -2.79 6.02
N ALA A 85 -8.65 -2.35 5.22
CA ALA A 85 -9.76 -3.20 4.80
C ALA A 85 -9.29 -4.44 4.01
N CYS A 86 -8.29 -4.29 3.13
CA CYS A 86 -7.66 -5.43 2.44
C CYS A 86 -6.98 -6.38 3.44
N LEU A 87 -6.26 -5.85 4.42
CA LEU A 87 -5.62 -6.63 5.49
C LEU A 87 -6.65 -7.42 6.30
N GLU A 88 -7.77 -6.81 6.67
CA GLU A 88 -8.85 -7.45 7.41
C GLU A 88 -9.51 -8.59 6.61
N MET A 89 -9.66 -8.43 5.30
CA MET A 89 -10.11 -9.51 4.42
C MET A 89 -9.13 -10.69 4.44
N CYS A 90 -7.81 -10.44 4.41
CA CYS A 90 -6.80 -11.49 4.55
C CYS A 90 -6.87 -12.15 5.93
N HIS A 91 -6.99 -11.38 7.00
CA HIS A 91 -7.17 -11.89 8.36
C HIS A 91 -8.41 -12.80 8.49
N ALA A 92 -9.51 -12.45 7.80
CA ALA A 92 -10.73 -13.24 7.83
C ALA A 92 -10.57 -14.66 7.25
N CYS A 93 -9.54 -14.89 6.43
CA CYS A 93 -9.23 -16.23 5.91
C CYS A 93 -8.64 -17.19 6.95
N PHE A 94 -8.23 -16.70 8.13
CA PHE A 94 -7.58 -17.49 9.18
C PHE A 94 -8.35 -17.41 10.50
N HIS A 95 -8.24 -18.46 11.32
CA HIS A 95 -8.76 -18.40 12.68
C HIS A 95 -8.00 -17.41 13.56
N ALA A 96 -8.68 -16.80 14.51
CA ALA A 96 -8.10 -15.76 15.35
C ALA A 96 -6.75 -16.12 16.02
N PRO A 97 -6.54 -17.36 16.53
CA PRO A 97 -5.25 -17.75 17.11
C PRO A 97 -4.09 -17.86 16.10
N GLU A 98 -4.40 -17.96 14.80
CA GLU A 98 -3.39 -18.10 13.73
C GLU A 98 -2.94 -16.75 13.19
N ARG A 99 -3.69 -15.67 13.51
CA ARG A 99 -3.41 -14.32 13.02
C ARG A 99 -2.24 -13.70 13.74
N ARG A 100 -1.31 -13.17 12.97
CA ARG A 100 -0.24 -12.35 13.53
C ARG A 100 -0.69 -10.91 13.74
N SER A 101 -0.01 -10.20 14.64
CA SER A 101 -0.15 -8.75 14.74
C SER A 101 0.55 -8.11 13.55
N ILE A 102 -0.22 -7.49 12.65
CA ILE A 102 0.26 -6.89 11.40
C ILE A 102 -0.29 -5.47 11.31
N GLN A 103 0.55 -4.53 10.90
CA GLN A 103 0.16 -3.21 10.46
C GLN A 103 0.45 -3.04 8.97
N ILE A 104 -0.38 -2.28 8.28
CA ILE A 104 -0.22 -1.99 6.86
C ILE A 104 -0.26 -0.49 6.61
N LEU A 105 0.68 0.01 5.80
CA LEU A 105 0.86 1.41 5.53
C LEU A 105 1.19 1.64 4.05
N ALA A 106 0.66 2.70 3.47
CA ALA A 106 1.05 3.13 2.14
C ALA A 106 2.34 3.95 2.19
N ALA A 107 3.25 3.70 1.27
CA ALA A 107 4.49 4.48 1.16
C ALA A 107 5.00 4.53 -0.29
N PRO A 108 5.59 5.65 -0.73
CA PRO A 108 6.34 5.67 -1.97
C PRO A 108 7.61 4.85 -1.78
N LEU A 109 7.77 3.77 -2.55
CA LEU A 109 8.96 2.92 -2.51
C LEU A 109 9.98 3.36 -3.57
N ALA A 110 11.25 3.37 -3.20
CA ALA A 110 12.31 3.80 -4.09
C ALA A 110 12.42 2.85 -5.31
N SER A 111 12.37 3.42 -6.50
CA SER A 111 12.31 2.69 -7.78
C SER A 111 13.48 1.73 -7.99
N ARG A 112 14.65 2.04 -7.40
CA ARG A 112 15.84 1.17 -7.47
C ARG A 112 15.66 -0.22 -6.87
N PHE A 113 14.67 -0.42 -6.00
CA PHE A 113 14.38 -1.74 -5.44
C PHE A 113 13.41 -2.56 -6.29
N GLY A 114 12.67 -1.93 -7.22
CA GLY A 114 11.72 -2.61 -8.10
C GLY A 114 10.57 -3.31 -7.36
N LEU A 115 10.18 -2.79 -6.19
CA LEU A 115 9.17 -3.39 -5.33
C LEU A 115 7.87 -2.56 -5.37
N ASP A 116 6.75 -3.25 -5.45
CA ASP A 116 5.42 -2.66 -5.31
C ASP A 116 4.91 -2.76 -3.86
N GLY A 117 5.41 -3.75 -3.10
CA GLY A 117 5.18 -3.96 -1.68
C GLY A 117 6.41 -4.47 -0.97
N SER A 118 6.38 -4.49 0.35
CA SER A 118 7.45 -5.02 1.21
C SER A 118 6.89 -5.41 2.57
N CYS A 119 7.32 -6.56 3.09
CA CYS A 119 6.97 -7.04 4.41
C CYS A 119 8.20 -7.06 5.33
N ASN A 120 8.20 -6.23 6.39
CA ASN A 120 9.20 -6.31 7.46
C ASN A 120 8.71 -7.29 8.53
N ILE A 121 9.14 -8.54 8.40
CA ILE A 121 8.79 -9.63 9.31
C ILE A 121 9.50 -9.56 10.68
N GLU A 122 10.51 -8.70 10.82
CA GLU A 122 11.30 -8.53 12.04
C GLU A 122 10.71 -7.45 12.96
N SER A 123 9.78 -6.62 12.47
CA SER A 123 9.09 -5.62 13.29
C SER A 123 7.96 -6.25 14.12
N ASP A 124 7.61 -5.62 15.25
CA ASP A 124 6.45 -5.98 16.07
C ASP A 124 5.62 -4.71 16.35
N PRO A 125 4.41 -4.60 15.77
CA PRO A 125 3.77 -5.52 14.82
C PRO A 125 4.55 -5.68 13.50
N VAL A 126 4.37 -6.83 12.83
CA VAL A 126 4.89 -7.03 11.46
C VAL A 126 4.37 -5.92 10.57
N THR A 127 5.25 -5.28 9.80
CA THR A 127 4.88 -4.11 9.00
C THR A 127 4.86 -4.45 7.51
N ILE A 128 3.71 -4.21 6.88
CA ILE A 128 3.56 -4.27 5.42
C ILE A 128 3.54 -2.85 4.87
N LEU A 129 4.37 -2.57 3.88
CA LEU A 129 4.39 -1.33 3.12
C LEU A 129 3.92 -1.58 1.69
N ILE A 130 3.01 -0.76 1.18
CA ILE A 130 2.48 -0.85 -0.18
C ILE A 130 2.71 0.47 -0.91
N ASP A 131 3.34 0.42 -2.09
CA ASP A 131 3.42 1.59 -2.98
C ASP A 131 2.16 1.68 -3.85
N VAL A 132 1.15 2.33 -3.30
CA VAL A 132 -0.14 2.55 -3.96
C VAL A 132 -0.03 3.40 -5.24
N GLY A 133 1.08 4.09 -5.44
CA GLY A 133 1.37 4.82 -6.68
C GLY A 133 1.83 3.94 -7.83
N ARG A 134 2.24 2.70 -7.57
CA ARG A 134 2.71 1.76 -8.60
C ARG A 134 1.63 0.86 -9.15
N VAL A 135 0.62 0.54 -8.36
CA VAL A 135 -0.34 -0.51 -8.64
C VAL A 135 -1.76 0.05 -8.67
N ALA A 136 -2.55 -0.35 -9.66
CA ALA A 136 -3.94 0.06 -9.77
C ALA A 136 -4.74 -0.35 -8.52
N PRO A 137 -5.66 0.50 -8.00
CA PRO A 137 -6.42 0.21 -6.78
C PRO A 137 -7.16 -1.13 -6.79
N SER A 138 -7.62 -1.58 -7.96
CA SER A 138 -8.29 -2.89 -8.13
C SER A 138 -7.38 -4.10 -7.87
N ASP A 139 -6.07 -3.89 -7.85
CA ASP A 139 -5.09 -4.95 -7.62
C ASP A 139 -4.45 -4.89 -6.22
N TRP A 140 -4.78 -3.87 -5.40
CA TRP A 140 -4.23 -3.73 -4.05
C TRP A 140 -4.48 -4.96 -3.17
N LEU A 141 -5.68 -5.53 -3.22
CA LEU A 141 -5.99 -6.74 -2.44
C LEU A 141 -5.07 -7.91 -2.77
N LYS A 142 -4.72 -8.10 -4.05
CA LYS A 142 -3.81 -9.17 -4.47
C LYS A 142 -2.39 -8.94 -3.94
N LEU A 143 -1.92 -7.70 -4.03
CA LEU A 143 -0.61 -7.32 -3.51
C LEU A 143 -0.56 -7.46 -1.98
N VAL A 144 -1.61 -7.00 -1.28
CA VAL A 144 -1.73 -7.19 0.17
C VAL A 144 -1.74 -8.67 0.54
N ALA A 145 -2.43 -9.54 -0.22
CA ALA A 145 -2.42 -10.97 0.02
C ALA A 145 -1.02 -11.60 -0.14
N HIS A 146 -0.21 -11.12 -1.09
CA HIS A 146 1.19 -11.54 -1.25
C HIS A 146 2.02 -11.18 -0.01
N GLU A 147 2.00 -9.92 0.40
CA GLU A 147 2.76 -9.44 1.56
C GLU A 147 2.24 -10.06 2.87
N TYR A 148 0.93 -10.30 2.95
CA TYR A 148 0.32 -11.01 4.08
C TYR A 148 0.83 -12.45 4.19
N ALA A 149 1.05 -13.15 3.07
CA ALA A 149 1.60 -14.50 3.09
C ALA A 149 3.00 -14.52 3.70
N HIS A 150 3.86 -13.54 3.40
CA HIS A 150 5.15 -13.35 4.06
C HIS A 150 4.99 -13.08 5.56
N ALA A 151 4.11 -12.16 5.93
CA ALA A 151 3.83 -11.81 7.32
C ALA A 151 3.32 -13.02 8.11
N HIS A 152 2.36 -13.78 7.56
CA HIS A 152 1.78 -14.96 8.21
C HIS A 152 2.81 -16.06 8.41
N LEU A 153 3.62 -16.33 7.38
CA LEU A 153 4.65 -17.36 7.42
C LEU A 153 5.85 -16.96 8.29
N GLY A 154 6.13 -15.66 8.41
CA GLY A 154 7.35 -15.14 9.05
C GLY A 154 8.63 -15.50 8.28
N SER A 155 8.54 -15.51 6.95
CA SER A 155 9.64 -15.87 6.06
C SER A 155 9.64 -15.00 4.80
N PRO A 156 10.79 -14.52 4.33
CA PRO A 156 10.90 -13.73 3.11
C PRO A 156 10.92 -14.59 1.84
N GLY A 157 10.97 -15.93 1.97
CA GLY A 157 11.14 -16.83 0.83
C GLY A 157 9.81 -17.19 0.16
N HIS A 158 9.87 -17.50 -1.15
CA HIS A 158 8.72 -17.94 -1.96
C HIS A 158 8.79 -19.47 -2.16
N ASP A 159 8.84 -20.22 -1.06
CA ASP A 159 8.87 -21.68 -1.07
C ASP A 159 7.45 -22.30 -1.15
N ARG A 160 7.36 -23.63 -1.03
CA ARG A 160 6.08 -24.32 -1.07
C ARG A 160 5.13 -23.95 0.09
N ARG A 161 5.68 -23.51 1.23
CA ARG A 161 4.85 -23.08 2.37
C ARG A 161 4.22 -21.72 2.05
N PHE A 162 4.99 -20.82 1.41
CA PHE A 162 4.47 -19.54 0.90
C PHE A 162 3.34 -19.80 -0.10
N LEU A 163 3.54 -20.69 -1.07
CA LEU A 163 2.51 -21.05 -2.04
C LEU A 163 1.23 -21.55 -1.36
N ALA A 164 1.35 -22.46 -0.38
CA ALA A 164 0.20 -22.99 0.32
C ALA A 164 -0.61 -21.91 1.06
N ILE A 165 0.05 -20.95 1.71
CA ILE A 165 -0.62 -19.80 2.34
C ILE A 165 -1.28 -18.91 1.30
N LEU A 166 -0.60 -18.64 0.19
CA LEU A 166 -1.14 -17.83 -0.89
C LEU A 166 -2.35 -18.46 -1.56
N GLU A 167 -2.32 -19.78 -1.82
CA GLU A 167 -3.48 -20.54 -2.34
C GLU A 167 -4.66 -20.48 -1.38
N HIS A 168 -4.42 -20.64 -0.08
CA HIS A 168 -5.46 -20.51 0.94
C HIS A 168 -6.10 -19.11 0.93
N LEU A 169 -5.29 -18.04 0.87
CA LEU A 169 -5.77 -16.67 0.75
C LEU A 169 -6.58 -16.48 -0.53
N CYS A 170 -6.06 -16.93 -1.68
CA CYS A 170 -6.76 -16.81 -2.95
C CYS A 170 -8.13 -17.49 -2.90
N LEU A 171 -8.22 -18.68 -2.31
CA LEU A 171 -9.49 -19.38 -2.14
C LEU A 171 -10.46 -18.58 -1.27
N GLY A 172 -10.02 -18.11 -0.11
CA GLY A 172 -10.86 -17.35 0.83
C GLY A 172 -11.31 -16.00 0.28
N LEU A 173 -10.48 -15.36 -0.53
CA LEU A 173 -10.74 -14.04 -1.15
C LEU A 173 -11.43 -14.13 -2.52
N GLY A 174 -11.70 -15.34 -3.03
CA GLY A 174 -12.30 -15.53 -4.35
C GLY A 174 -11.39 -15.12 -5.52
N MET A 175 -10.06 -15.14 -5.31
CA MET A 175 -9.06 -14.82 -6.33
C MET A 175 -8.54 -16.10 -6.99
N GLN A 176 -8.01 -15.95 -8.21
CA GLN A 176 -7.31 -17.06 -8.87
C GLN A 176 -5.90 -17.23 -8.28
N PRO A 177 -5.54 -18.43 -7.76
CA PRO A 177 -4.18 -18.68 -7.30
C PRO A 177 -3.21 -18.77 -8.48
N PRO A 178 -1.90 -18.59 -8.23
CA PRO A 178 -0.89 -18.86 -9.21
C PRO A 178 -0.94 -20.34 -9.64
N SER A 179 -0.91 -20.60 -10.95
CA SER A 179 -0.96 -21.97 -11.49
C SER A 179 0.41 -22.41 -11.99
N PHE A 180 0.80 -23.63 -11.64
CA PHE A 180 2.08 -24.21 -12.04
C PHE A 180 1.87 -25.58 -12.69
N SER A 181 2.76 -25.96 -13.62
CA SER A 181 2.82 -27.33 -14.09
C SER A 181 3.36 -28.25 -12.99
N SER A 182 2.96 -29.51 -12.99
CA SER A 182 3.45 -30.52 -12.03
C SER A 182 4.97 -30.72 -12.05
N GLU A 183 5.64 -30.31 -13.13
CA GLU A 183 7.07 -30.50 -13.36
C GLU A 183 7.91 -29.23 -13.08
N ILE A 184 7.29 -28.16 -12.53
CA ILE A 184 8.02 -26.92 -12.27
C ILE A 184 9.13 -27.14 -11.23
N SER A 185 10.32 -26.61 -11.51
CA SER A 185 11.40 -26.60 -10.55
C SER A 185 11.10 -25.66 -9.37
N VAL A 186 11.70 -25.93 -8.20
CA VAL A 186 11.53 -25.08 -7.01
C VAL A 186 12.01 -23.64 -7.29
N THR A 187 13.09 -23.48 -8.01
CA THR A 187 13.65 -22.16 -8.36
C THR A 187 12.73 -21.38 -9.30
N GLU A 188 12.17 -22.05 -10.31
CA GLU A 188 11.26 -21.41 -11.24
C GLU A 188 9.93 -21.04 -10.57
N MET A 189 9.42 -21.92 -9.70
CA MET A 189 8.23 -21.65 -8.88
C MET A 189 8.46 -20.39 -8.00
N ALA A 190 9.60 -20.32 -7.30
CA ALA A 190 9.94 -19.17 -6.45
C ALA A 190 10.02 -17.88 -7.27
N ALA A 191 10.64 -17.90 -8.44
CA ALA A 191 10.72 -16.72 -9.32
C ALA A 191 9.34 -16.26 -9.83
N ARG A 192 8.45 -17.19 -10.17
CA ARG A 192 7.07 -16.85 -10.58
C ARG A 192 6.25 -16.34 -9.42
N LEU A 193 6.41 -16.89 -8.22
CA LEU A 193 5.73 -16.42 -7.01
C LEU A 193 6.21 -15.02 -6.61
N GLN A 194 7.49 -14.71 -6.78
CA GLN A 194 8.04 -13.38 -6.55
C GLN A 194 7.38 -12.30 -7.44
N ASN A 195 6.99 -12.66 -8.67
CA ASN A 195 6.34 -11.77 -9.60
C ASN A 195 4.81 -11.84 -9.55
N TRP A 196 4.23 -12.66 -8.68
CA TRP A 196 2.80 -12.68 -8.43
C TRP A 196 2.44 -11.65 -7.36
N PRO A 197 1.34 -10.93 -7.47
CA PRO A 197 0.39 -10.94 -8.57
C PRO A 197 0.88 -10.13 -9.78
N ASP A 198 0.39 -10.48 -10.97
CA ASP A 198 0.58 -9.65 -12.18
C ASP A 198 -0.33 -8.42 -12.08
N CYS A 199 0.18 -7.42 -11.35
CA CYS A 199 -0.54 -6.16 -11.10
C CYS A 199 -0.43 -5.23 -12.31
N ARG A 200 -1.49 -4.46 -12.55
CA ARG A 200 -1.45 -3.37 -13.51
C ARG A 200 -0.63 -2.22 -12.96
N SER A 201 0.55 -2.04 -13.53
CA SER A 201 1.43 -0.94 -13.18
C SER A 201 0.85 0.40 -13.62
N LEU A 202 0.94 1.40 -12.75
CA LEU A 202 0.65 2.78 -13.11
C LEU A 202 1.85 3.38 -13.87
N PRO A 203 1.60 4.20 -14.91
CA PRO A 203 2.68 4.70 -15.78
C PRO A 203 3.61 5.70 -15.08
N ASP A 204 3.12 6.42 -14.09
CA ASP A 204 3.87 7.39 -13.29
C ASP A 204 3.51 7.27 -11.81
N PRO A 205 4.24 6.44 -11.04
CA PRO A 205 4.00 6.28 -9.61
C PRO A 205 4.05 7.59 -8.82
N LEU A 206 4.95 8.49 -9.22
CA LEU A 206 5.12 9.77 -8.54
C LEU A 206 3.94 10.71 -8.79
N ALA A 207 3.29 10.61 -9.97
CA ALA A 207 2.09 11.39 -10.26
C ALA A 207 0.97 11.10 -9.25
N PHE A 208 0.78 9.83 -8.87
CA PHE A 208 -0.18 9.45 -7.82
C PHE A 208 0.11 10.21 -6.51
N TRP A 209 1.36 10.11 -6.03
CA TRP A 209 1.81 10.72 -4.78
C TRP A 209 1.83 12.27 -4.80
N MET A 210 1.59 12.88 -5.95
CA MET A 210 1.44 14.33 -6.12
C MET A 210 0.01 14.77 -6.44
N GLY A 211 -0.96 13.83 -6.40
CA GLY A 211 -2.35 14.12 -6.74
C GLY A 211 -2.58 14.46 -8.21
N LYS A 212 -1.73 13.95 -9.10
CA LYS A 212 -1.88 14.09 -10.54
C LYS A 212 -2.40 12.75 -11.09
N GLN A 213 -3.70 12.59 -11.07
CA GLN A 213 -4.39 11.48 -11.75
C GLN A 213 -5.18 12.00 -12.92
#